data_a79d76d13172e9735452fdea24e001ed
#
_entry.id   a79d76d13172e9735452fdea24e001ed
#
_cell.length_a   1.000
_cell.length_b   1.000
_cell.length_c   1.000
_cell.angle_alpha   90.00
_cell.angle_beta   90.00
_cell.angle_gamma   90.00
#
_symmetry.space_group_name_H-M   'P 1'
#
loop_
_entity.id
_entity.type
_entity.pdbx_description
1 polymer ?
#
loop_
_entity_poly.entity_id
_entity_poly.type
_entity_poly.pdbx_seq_one_letter_code
_entity_poly.pdbx_strand_id
1 'polypeptide(L)' 'MTYYTTKQDKLKYIRAYCKAQGATFKRSDYYINNALAWYIADRKTGKVLVRNLTINSAYDAIESGALYW' A
#
# COMPACT_ATOMS: atom_id res chain seq x y z
N MET A 1 4.05 -7.12 -21.99
CA MET A 1 3.33 -6.74 -20.79
C MET A 1 4.27 -6.66 -19.59
N THR A 2 4.11 -5.64 -18.79
CA THR A 2 4.98 -5.40 -17.65
C THR A 2 4.39 -6.03 -16.40
N TYR A 3 5.22 -6.74 -15.65
CA TYR A 3 4.82 -7.35 -14.39
C TYR A 3 5.61 -6.74 -13.25
N TYR A 4 4.94 -6.49 -12.15
CA TYR A 4 5.58 -6.01 -10.92
C TYR A 4 5.94 -7.23 -10.09
N THR A 5 7.14 -7.79 -10.35
CA THR A 5 7.54 -9.05 -9.74
C THR A 5 8.38 -8.88 -8.48
N THR A 6 9.02 -7.73 -8.30
CA THR A 6 9.84 -7.47 -7.12
C THR A 6 9.07 -6.65 -6.11
N LYS A 7 9.51 -6.71 -4.84
CA LYS A 7 8.92 -5.89 -3.79
C LYS A 7 9.04 -4.40 -4.11
N GLN A 8 10.17 -3.98 -4.65
CA GLN A 8 10.39 -2.57 -4.97
C GLN A 8 9.46 -2.09 -6.07
N ASP A 9 9.24 -2.91 -7.09
CA ASP A 9 8.33 -2.57 -8.16
C ASP A 9 6.90 -2.44 -7.64
N LYS A 10 6.47 -3.39 -6.81
CA LYS A 10 5.15 -3.35 -6.20
C LYS A 10 4.99 -2.13 -5.31
N LEU A 11 6.03 -1.80 -4.54
CA LEU A 11 6.02 -0.64 -3.66
C LEU A 11 5.88 0.66 -4.44
N LYS A 12 6.61 0.81 -5.53
CA LYS A 12 6.48 1.98 -6.40
C LYS A 12 5.07 2.11 -6.97
N TYR A 13 4.51 1.00 -7.40
CA TYR A 13 3.16 0.96 -7.95
C TYR A 13 2.13 1.39 -6.91
N ILE A 14 2.22 0.82 -5.71
CA ILE A 14 1.31 1.15 -4.62
C ILE A 14 1.42 2.62 -4.23
N ARG A 15 2.65 3.13 -4.12
CA ARG A 15 2.87 4.54 -3.76
C ARG A 15 2.30 5.48 -4.81
N ALA A 16 2.48 5.15 -6.09
CA ALA A 16 1.92 5.95 -7.16
C ALA A 16 0.40 5.97 -7.12
N TYR A 17 -0.20 4.81 -6.87
CA TYR A 17 -1.65 4.70 -6.72
C TYR A 17 -2.15 5.56 -5.57
N CYS A 18 -1.53 5.44 -4.41
CA CYS A 18 -1.92 6.21 -3.22
C CYS A 18 -1.78 7.72 -3.47
N LYS A 19 -0.68 8.13 -4.09
CA LYS A 19 -0.44 9.53 -4.40
C LYS A 19 -1.54 10.09 -5.29
N ALA A 20 -1.97 9.33 -6.28
CA ALA A 20 -3.04 9.75 -7.17
C ALA A 20 -4.38 9.89 -6.44
N GLN A 21 -4.55 9.18 -5.33
CA GLN A 21 -5.75 9.24 -4.50
C GLN A 21 -5.65 10.23 -3.34
N GLY A 22 -4.58 11.01 -3.28
CA GLY A 22 -4.38 11.97 -2.19
C GLY A 22 -3.94 11.33 -0.88
N ALA A 23 -3.26 10.20 -0.94
CA ALA A 23 -2.83 9.45 0.23
C ALA A 23 -1.34 9.09 0.15
N THR A 24 -0.81 8.54 1.24
CA THR A 24 0.55 8.05 1.29
C THR A 24 0.56 6.63 1.82
N PHE A 25 1.49 5.81 1.32
CA PHE A 25 1.70 4.44 1.77
C PHE A 25 2.91 4.43 2.68
N LYS A 26 2.70 4.16 3.96
CA LYS A 26 3.74 4.25 4.98
C LYS A 26 3.98 2.92 5.67
N ARG A 27 5.21 2.75 6.14
CA ARG A 27 5.65 1.56 6.83
C ARG A 27 5.27 1.64 8.32
N SER A 28 4.74 0.54 8.83
CA SER A 28 4.50 0.39 10.27
C SER A 28 5.73 -0.23 10.95
N ASP A 29 5.62 -0.45 12.26
CA ASP A 29 6.71 -1.00 13.05
C ASP A 29 6.42 -2.42 13.55
N TYR A 30 5.54 -3.14 12.88
CA TYR A 30 5.19 -4.51 13.25
C TYR A 30 5.03 -5.37 12.00
N TYR A 31 4.92 -6.68 12.20
CA TYR A 31 4.87 -7.65 11.12
C TYR A 31 3.55 -8.41 11.14
N ILE A 32 3.10 -8.78 9.94
CA ILE A 32 1.93 -9.63 9.72
C ILE A 32 2.43 -10.84 8.95
N ASN A 33 2.35 -12.04 9.57
CA ASN A 33 2.79 -13.29 8.93
C ASN A 33 4.20 -13.17 8.33
N ASN A 34 5.13 -12.65 9.12
CA ASN A 34 6.54 -12.46 8.74
C ASN A 34 6.77 -11.42 7.64
N ALA A 35 5.76 -10.64 7.30
CA ALA A 35 5.90 -9.54 6.35
C ALA A 35 5.69 -8.22 7.08
N LEU A 36 6.50 -7.23 6.77
CA LEU A 36 6.37 -5.91 7.39
C LEU A 36 5.00 -5.33 7.07
N ALA A 37 4.34 -4.82 8.09
CA ALA A 37 3.04 -4.17 7.92
C ALA A 37 3.20 -2.76 7.38
N TRP A 38 2.19 -2.32 6.65
CA TRP A 38 2.12 -0.99 6.07
C TRP A 38 0.73 -0.42 6.32
N TYR A 39 0.59 0.88 6.15
CA TYR A 39 -0.71 1.54 6.26
C TYR A 39 -0.81 2.67 5.25
N ILE A 40 -2.05 3.06 4.95
CA ILE A 40 -2.35 4.17 4.05
C ILE A 40 -2.93 5.30 4.90
N ALA A 41 -2.38 6.49 4.75
CA ALA A 41 -2.83 7.66 5.49
C ALA A 41 -3.18 8.78 4.54
N ASP A 42 -4.12 9.64 4.97
CA ASP A 42 -4.47 10.83 4.24
C ASP A 42 -3.27 11.76 4.17
N ARG A 43 -2.98 12.27 2.99
CA ARG A 43 -1.80 13.08 2.75
C ARG A 43 -1.84 14.43 3.46
N LYS A 44 -3.02 15.00 3.60
CA LYS A 44 -3.18 16.33 4.21
C LYS A 44 -3.29 16.25 5.72
N THR A 45 -4.07 15.32 6.23
CA THR A 45 -4.40 15.26 7.65
C THR A 45 -3.53 14.28 8.42
N GLY A 46 -2.92 13.31 7.73
CA GLY A 46 -2.20 12.23 8.38
C GLY A 46 -3.09 11.15 8.96
N LYS A 47 -4.39 11.25 8.77
CA LYS A 47 -5.33 10.25 9.29
C LYS A 47 -5.11 8.91 8.63
N VAL A 48 -5.05 7.85 9.44
CA VAL A 48 -4.91 6.49 8.92
C VAL A 48 -6.23 6.06 8.29
N LEU A 49 -6.17 5.68 7.01
CA LEU A 49 -7.34 5.29 6.23
C LEU A 49 -7.47 3.78 6.16
N VAL A 50 -6.36 3.08 5.92
CA VAL A 50 -6.32 1.62 5.85
C VAL A 50 -5.07 1.16 6.57
N ARG A 51 -5.17 0.11 7.37
CA ARG A 51 -4.03 -0.44 8.10
C ARG A 51 -3.95 -1.94 7.91
N ASN A 52 -2.90 -2.54 8.47
CA ASN A 52 -2.69 -3.99 8.43
C ASN A 52 -2.54 -4.51 7.00
N LEU A 53 -1.78 -3.76 6.19
CA LEU A 53 -1.46 -4.15 4.83
C LEU A 53 -0.03 -4.68 4.77
N THR A 54 0.22 -5.60 3.86
CA THR A 54 1.58 -5.92 3.43
C THR A 54 1.73 -5.40 2.00
N ILE A 55 2.97 -5.39 1.50
CA ILE A 55 3.20 -4.97 0.12
C ILE A 55 2.38 -5.85 -0.84
N ASN A 56 2.39 -7.16 -0.61
CA ASN A 56 1.67 -8.09 -1.48
C ASN A 56 0.16 -7.91 -1.37
N SER A 57 -0.38 -7.79 -0.15
CA SER A 57 -1.82 -7.65 0.02
C SER A 57 -2.34 -6.32 -0.52
N ALA A 58 -1.57 -5.25 -0.35
CA ALA A 58 -1.94 -3.95 -0.91
C ALA A 58 -1.93 -4.00 -2.44
N TYR A 59 -0.89 -4.61 -3.02
CA TYR A 59 -0.80 -4.76 -4.46
C TYR A 59 -1.98 -5.55 -5.01
N ASP A 60 -2.28 -6.69 -4.40
CA ASP A 60 -3.39 -7.54 -4.83
C ASP A 60 -4.73 -6.82 -4.72
N ALA A 61 -4.93 -6.06 -3.63
CA ALA A 61 -6.15 -5.31 -3.43
C ALA A 61 -6.34 -4.22 -4.49
N ILE A 62 -5.27 -3.53 -4.87
CA ILE A 62 -5.33 -2.53 -5.93
C ILE A 62 -5.67 -3.19 -7.27
N GLU A 63 -5.03 -4.31 -7.59
CA GLU A 63 -5.24 -5.00 -8.84
C GLU A 63 -6.66 -5.57 -8.96
N SER A 64 -7.25 -5.99 -7.85
CA SER A 64 -8.61 -6.52 -7.84
C SER A 64 -9.68 -5.44 -7.69
N GLY A 65 -9.28 -4.19 -7.48
CA GLY A 65 -10.22 -3.09 -7.26
C GLY A 65 -10.84 -3.10 -5.86
N ALA A 66 -10.26 -3.83 -4.93
CA ALA A 66 -10.81 -3.96 -3.58
C ALA A 66 -10.26 -2.91 -2.60
N LEU A 67 -9.21 -2.20 -2.98
CA LEU A 67 -8.60 -1.21 -2.10
C LEU A 67 -9.18 0.17 -2.36
N TYR A 68 -9.92 0.65 -1.37
CA TYR A 68 -10.50 2.00 -1.42
C TYR A 68 -10.76 2.48 0.01
N TRP A 69 -10.97 3.78 0.12
CA TRP A 69 -11.27 4.43 1.42
C TRP A 69 -12.20 5.62 1.28
#